data_2f55147f814dfb549d61efaa4c026da3
#
_entry.id   2f55147f814dfb549d61efaa4c026da3
#
_cell.length_a   1.000
_cell.length_b   1.000
_cell.length_c   1.000
_cell.angle_alpha   90.00
_cell.angle_beta   90.00
_cell.angle_gamma   90.00
#
_symmetry.space_group_name_H-M   'P 1'
#
loop_
_entity.id
_entity.type
_entity.pdbx_description
1 polymer ?
#
loop_
_entity_poly.entity_id
_entity_poly.type
_entity_poly.pdbx_seq_one_letter_code
_entity_poly.pdbx_strand_id
1 'polypeptide(L)'
;MYAFIDLETSGGKFNKEKIIEIAIIIYNGKKIIESYSTLVNPCIKVDFYVQKLTGIKNSDLEKENTFNHYAKKVLNLVKDKILVGHNVEYDYRVLKNELKSCKINYNSKTICTIETVSYTHLTLPTR
;
A
#
# COMPACT_ATOMS: atom_id res chain seq x y z
N MET A 1 16.23 -6.69 3.26
CA MET A 1 15.00 -6.41 4.04
C MET A 1 13.81 -6.26 3.12
N TYR A 2 12.64 -6.60 3.61
CA TYR A 2 11.41 -6.65 2.82
C TYR A 2 10.36 -5.75 3.44
N ALA A 3 9.62 -5.04 2.60
CA ALA A 3 8.43 -4.30 3.00
C ALA A 3 7.21 -4.97 2.36
N PHE A 4 6.44 -5.68 3.16
CA PHE A 4 5.18 -6.26 2.71
C PHE A 4 4.14 -5.17 2.71
N ILE A 5 3.51 -4.96 1.57
CA ILE A 5 2.54 -3.87 1.42
C ILE A 5 1.19 -4.42 0.99
N ASP A 6 0.16 -3.78 1.49
CA ASP A 6 -1.19 -4.02 1.04
C ASP A 6 -1.96 -2.71 1.08
N LEU A 7 -2.54 -2.35 -0.03
CA LEU A 7 -3.29 -1.11 -0.20
C LEU A 7 -4.75 -1.41 -0.48
N GLU A 8 -5.63 -0.61 0.13
CA GLU A 8 -6.98 -0.45 -0.36
C GLU A 8 -7.04 0.89 -1.07
N THR A 9 -7.70 0.94 -2.21
CA THR A 9 -7.77 2.14 -3.03
C THR A 9 -9.21 2.50 -3.36
N SER A 10 -9.39 3.73 -3.83
CA SER A 10 -10.69 4.21 -4.28
C SER A 10 -11.18 3.50 -5.54
N GLY A 11 -10.30 2.78 -6.24
CA GLY A 11 -10.60 2.31 -7.57
C GLY A 11 -10.71 3.46 -8.55
N GLY A 12 -11.39 3.23 -9.67
CA GLY A 12 -11.61 4.25 -10.69
C GLY A 12 -10.68 4.11 -11.87
N LYS A 13 -10.42 5.23 -12.56
CA LYS A 13 -9.63 5.22 -13.78
C LYS A 13 -8.17 4.91 -13.51
N PHE A 14 -7.53 4.26 -14.49
CA PHE A 14 -6.11 3.93 -14.44
C PHE A 14 -5.27 5.17 -14.11
N ASN A 15 -4.34 5.03 -13.19
CA ASN A 15 -3.46 6.09 -12.67
C ASN A 15 -4.17 7.24 -11.96
N LYS A 16 -5.47 7.09 -11.69
CA LYS A 16 -6.24 8.06 -10.89
C LYS A 16 -6.67 7.49 -9.55
N GLU A 17 -6.29 6.24 -9.27
CA GLU A 17 -6.62 5.61 -8.00
C GLU A 17 -5.95 6.35 -6.84
N LYS A 18 -6.68 6.45 -5.74
CA LYS A 18 -6.19 7.06 -4.51
C LYS A 18 -6.15 6.03 -3.40
N ILE A 19 -5.10 6.05 -2.59
CA ILE A 19 -4.99 5.18 -1.43
C ILE A 19 -6.02 5.60 -0.39
N ILE A 20 -6.75 4.63 0.15
CA ILE A 20 -7.68 4.84 1.26
C ILE A 20 -7.25 4.09 2.52
N GLU A 21 -6.45 3.05 2.36
CA GLU A 21 -5.82 2.36 3.50
C GLU A 21 -4.47 1.84 3.05
N ILE A 22 -3.49 1.93 3.94
CA ILE A 22 -2.15 1.38 3.70
C ILE A 22 -1.75 0.54 4.90
N ALA A 23 -1.20 -0.65 4.62
CA ALA A 23 -0.62 -1.51 5.63
C ALA A 23 0.76 -1.95 5.15
N ILE A 24 1.75 -1.81 6.02
CA ILE A 24 3.15 -2.15 5.72
C ILE A 24 3.70 -2.97 6.86
N ILE A 25 4.34 -4.08 6.52
CA ILE A 25 5.04 -4.93 7.49
C ILE A 25 6.49 -5.04 7.04
N ILE A 26 7.42 -4.71 7.93
CA ILE A 26 8.85 -4.81 7.65
C ILE A 26 9.37 -6.13 8.19
N TYR A 27 10.01 -6.89 7.31
CA TYR A 27 10.50 -8.24 7.58
C TYR A 27 11.99 -8.31 7.22
N ASN A 28 12.80 -8.83 8.14
CA ASN A 28 14.25 -8.86 7.94
C ASN A 28 14.77 -10.20 7.40
N GLY A 29 13.87 -11.10 6.99
CA GLY A 29 14.22 -12.44 6.56
C GLY A 29 14.08 -13.48 7.67
N LYS A 30 13.90 -13.06 8.91
CA LYS A 30 13.75 -13.96 10.07
C LYS A 30 12.51 -13.63 10.89
N LYS A 31 12.25 -12.34 11.10
CA LYS A 31 11.11 -11.92 11.91
C LYS A 31 10.58 -10.57 11.45
N ILE A 32 9.36 -10.28 11.87
CA ILE A 32 8.74 -8.98 11.65
C ILE A 32 9.35 -7.99 12.65
N ILE A 33 9.89 -6.89 12.16
CA ILE A 33 10.53 -5.88 12.99
C ILE A 33 9.72 -4.62 13.16
N GLU A 34 8.74 -4.38 12.29
CA GLU A 34 7.84 -3.23 12.40
C GLU A 34 6.56 -3.51 11.63
N SER A 35 5.44 -2.97 12.10
CA SER A 35 4.20 -2.95 11.32
C SER A 35 3.55 -1.59 11.47
N TYR A 36 2.87 -1.17 10.40
CA TYR A 36 2.27 0.15 10.32
C TYR A 36 1.02 0.07 9.46
N SER A 37 -0.07 0.66 9.92
CA SER A 37 -1.27 0.77 9.09
C SER A 37 -2.03 2.04 9.45
N THR A 38 -2.69 2.60 8.43
CA THR A 38 -3.53 3.78 8.63
C THR A 38 -4.54 3.91 7.49
N LEU A 39 -5.67 4.50 7.80
CA LEU A 39 -6.58 5.00 6.77
C LEU A 39 -6.03 6.32 6.24
N VAL A 40 -6.39 6.64 5.00
CA VAL A 40 -5.91 7.85 4.33
C VAL A 40 -7.11 8.53 3.68
N ASN A 41 -7.22 9.83 3.87
CA ASN A 41 -8.26 10.61 3.20
C ASN A 41 -7.87 10.80 1.72
N PRO A 42 -8.66 10.25 0.77
CA PRO A 42 -8.31 10.35 -0.65
C PRO A 42 -8.70 11.69 -1.29
N CYS A 43 -9.35 12.58 -0.56
CA CYS A 43 -9.86 13.86 -1.04
C CYS A 43 -10.92 13.74 -2.14
N ILE A 44 -11.47 12.55 -2.31
CA ILE A 44 -12.58 12.27 -3.24
C ILE A 44 -13.58 11.37 -2.53
N LYS A 45 -14.81 11.37 -3.01
CA LYS A 45 -15.80 10.41 -2.53
C LYS A 45 -15.55 9.05 -3.17
N VAL A 46 -15.56 8.02 -2.34
CA VAL A 46 -15.38 6.65 -2.78
C VAL A 46 -16.75 6.06 -3.09
N ASP A 47 -16.85 5.32 -4.20
CA ASP A 47 -18.09 4.70 -4.62
C ASP A 47 -18.65 3.76 -3.57
N PHE A 48 -19.97 3.65 -3.52
CA PHE A 48 -20.65 2.74 -2.60
C PHE A 48 -20.15 1.30 -2.73
N TYR A 49 -19.90 0.86 -3.97
CA TYR A 49 -19.39 -0.48 -4.23
C TYR A 49 -18.05 -0.73 -3.52
N VAL A 50 -17.13 0.23 -3.62
CA VAL A 50 -15.81 0.12 -2.96
C VAL A 50 -15.97 0.15 -1.45
N GLN A 51 -16.83 1.00 -0.92
CA GLN A 51 -17.10 1.04 0.52
C GLN A 51 -17.62 -0.30 1.02
N LYS A 52 -18.51 -0.93 0.26
CA LYS A 52 -19.08 -2.22 0.62
C LYS A 52 -18.01 -3.32 0.55
N LEU A 53 -17.16 -3.28 -0.47
CA LEU A 53 -16.12 -4.28 -0.68
C LEU A 53 -15.03 -4.21 0.39
N THR A 54 -14.61 -3.02 0.77
CA THR A 54 -13.51 -2.81 1.71
C THR A 54 -13.97 -2.69 3.17
N GLY A 55 -15.23 -2.38 3.39
CA GLY A 55 -15.74 -2.07 4.72
C GLY A 55 -15.39 -0.66 5.20
N ILE A 56 -14.74 0.14 4.36
CA ILE A 56 -14.31 1.48 4.72
C ILE A 56 -15.32 2.48 4.16
N LYS A 57 -15.84 3.37 5.02
CA LYS A 57 -16.85 4.34 4.65
C LYS A 57 -16.25 5.71 4.40
N ASN A 58 -16.90 6.50 3.55
CA ASN A 58 -16.50 7.89 3.33
C ASN A 58 -16.41 8.68 4.65
N SER A 59 -17.33 8.43 5.58
CA SER A 59 -17.31 9.10 6.87
C SER A 59 -16.06 8.78 7.69
N ASP A 60 -15.50 7.59 7.52
CA ASP A 60 -14.25 7.21 8.19
C ASP A 60 -13.06 7.95 7.58
N LEU A 61 -13.06 8.08 6.26
CA LEU A 61 -11.96 8.69 5.52
C LEU A 61 -11.91 10.20 5.68
N GLU A 62 -13.07 10.85 5.79
CA GLU A 62 -13.15 12.29 5.95
C GLU A 62 -12.45 12.80 7.21
N LYS A 63 -12.32 11.96 8.22
CA LYS A 63 -11.67 12.29 9.49
C LYS A 63 -10.17 12.14 9.45
N GLU A 64 -9.64 11.48 8.41
CA GLU A 64 -8.22 11.17 8.31
C GLU A 64 -7.46 12.26 7.59
N ASN A 65 -6.14 12.27 7.82
CA ASN A 65 -5.25 13.14 7.06
C ASN A 65 -5.08 12.61 5.64
N THR A 66 -4.68 13.50 4.74
CA THR A 66 -4.38 13.12 3.35
C THR A 66 -3.04 12.39 3.27
N PHE A 67 -2.76 11.76 2.13
CA PHE A 67 -1.54 11.01 1.94
C PHE A 67 -0.28 11.84 2.19
N ASN A 68 -0.32 13.13 1.87
CA ASN A 68 0.83 14.02 2.08
C ASN A 68 1.30 14.02 3.54
N HIS A 69 0.38 13.86 4.48
CA HIS A 69 0.71 13.78 5.90
C HIS A 69 1.54 12.54 6.23
N TYR A 70 1.27 11.42 5.55
CA TYR A 70 1.91 10.14 5.82
C TYR A 70 3.11 9.84 4.91
N ALA A 71 3.34 10.68 3.91
CA ALA A 71 4.28 10.37 2.82
C ALA A 71 5.70 10.08 3.32
N LYS A 72 6.21 10.88 4.24
CA LYS A 72 7.57 10.69 4.79
C LYS A 72 7.68 9.40 5.57
N LYS A 73 6.70 9.10 6.41
CA LYS A 73 6.69 7.86 7.20
C LYS A 73 6.65 6.65 6.28
N VAL A 74 5.77 6.69 5.29
CA VAL A 74 5.64 5.60 4.32
C VAL A 74 6.95 5.42 3.54
N LEU A 75 7.53 6.51 3.05
CA LEU A 75 8.80 6.44 2.33
C LEU A 75 9.89 5.81 3.20
N ASN A 76 10.02 6.24 4.45
CA ASN A 76 11.03 5.71 5.35
C ASN A 76 10.87 4.21 5.61
N LEU A 77 9.62 3.72 5.59
CA LEU A 77 9.34 2.30 5.77
C LEU A 77 9.71 1.47 4.55
N VAL A 78 9.45 1.97 3.33
CA VAL A 78 9.63 1.18 2.11
C VAL A 78 10.97 1.44 1.43
N LYS A 79 11.65 2.51 1.77
CA LYS A 79 12.90 2.93 1.17
C LYS A 79 13.97 1.86 1.33
N ASP A 80 14.71 1.59 0.24
CA ASP A 80 15.84 0.64 0.22
C ASP A 80 15.45 -0.79 0.63
N LYS A 81 14.19 -1.15 0.46
CA LYS A 81 13.70 -2.50 0.74
C LYS A 81 13.04 -3.07 -0.50
N ILE A 82 12.96 -4.40 -0.57
CA ILE A 82 12.22 -5.07 -1.63
C ILE A 82 10.75 -5.01 -1.25
N LEU A 83 9.93 -4.49 -2.16
CA LEU A 83 8.49 -4.38 -1.95
C LEU A 83 7.83 -5.71 -2.29
N VAL A 84 7.08 -6.26 -1.36
CA VAL A 84 6.41 -7.55 -1.51
C VAL A 84 4.90 -7.35 -1.35
N GLY A 85 4.14 -7.95 -2.23
CA GLY A 85 2.69 -7.86 -2.12
C GLY A 85 1.98 -8.86 -3.00
N HIS A 86 0.70 -9.03 -2.76
CA HIS A 86 -0.20 -9.83 -3.57
C HIS A 86 -0.70 -8.94 -4.70
N ASN A 87 -0.28 -9.23 -5.93
CA ASN A 87 -0.46 -8.32 -7.08
C ASN A 87 0.31 -7.02 -6.88
N VAL A 88 1.58 -7.14 -6.52
CA VAL A 88 2.44 -6.04 -6.09
C VAL A 88 2.62 -4.94 -7.14
N GLU A 89 2.51 -5.28 -8.42
CA GLU A 89 2.67 -4.29 -9.49
C GLU A 89 1.60 -3.19 -9.40
N TYR A 90 0.37 -3.57 -9.03
CA TYR A 90 -0.69 -2.61 -8.79
C TYR A 90 -0.36 -1.70 -7.60
N ASP A 91 -0.01 -2.31 -6.46
CA ASP A 91 0.31 -1.57 -5.24
C ASP A 91 1.51 -0.65 -5.44
N TYR A 92 2.55 -1.17 -6.12
CA TYR A 92 3.74 -0.39 -6.43
C TYR A 92 3.41 0.83 -7.28
N ARG A 93 2.60 0.64 -8.33
CA ARG A 93 2.21 1.73 -9.21
C ARG A 93 1.42 2.81 -8.47
N VAL A 94 0.44 2.41 -7.67
CA VAL A 94 -0.37 3.35 -6.91
C VAL A 94 0.47 4.09 -5.88
N LEU A 95 1.30 3.37 -5.14
CA LEU A 95 2.18 3.99 -4.14
C LEU A 95 3.15 4.97 -4.80
N LYS A 96 3.76 4.58 -5.90
CA LYS A 96 4.69 5.43 -6.63
C LYS A 96 4.01 6.71 -7.11
N ASN A 97 2.78 6.60 -7.61
CA ASN A 97 2.01 7.77 -8.05
C ASN A 97 1.66 8.70 -6.89
N GLU A 98 1.27 8.15 -5.75
CA GLU A 98 0.96 8.97 -4.57
C GLU A 98 2.20 9.68 -4.05
N LEU A 99 3.33 8.99 -3.98
CA LEU A 99 4.59 9.61 -3.55
C LEU A 99 5.03 10.69 -4.55
N LYS A 100 4.87 10.44 -5.84
CA LYS A 100 5.19 11.42 -6.88
C LYS A 100 4.35 12.70 -6.73
N SER A 101 3.09 12.56 -6.34
CA SER A 101 2.23 13.72 -6.09
C SER A 101 2.73 14.57 -4.92
N CYS A 102 3.52 13.98 -4.04
CA CYS A 102 4.19 14.66 -2.93
C CYS A 102 5.62 15.08 -3.29
N LYS A 103 5.99 15.05 -4.57
CA LYS A 103 7.32 15.39 -5.08
C LYS A 103 8.42 14.45 -4.57
N ILE A 104 8.06 13.20 -4.31
CA ILE A 104 8.99 12.15 -3.88
C ILE A 104 9.16 11.15 -5.00
N ASN A 105 10.41 10.92 -5.41
CA ASN A 105 10.74 9.93 -6.41
C ASN A 105 11.05 8.61 -5.69
N TYR A 106 10.32 7.55 -6.03
CA TYR A 106 10.43 6.25 -5.37
C TYR A 106 10.53 5.15 -6.41
N ASN A 107 11.53 4.30 -6.27
CA ASN A 107 11.71 3.11 -7.10
C ASN A 107 12.08 1.95 -6.20
N SER A 108 11.62 0.76 -6.54
CA SER A 108 11.90 -0.44 -5.76
C SER A 108 11.89 -1.67 -6.63
N LYS A 109 12.62 -2.69 -6.20
CA LYS A 109 12.41 -4.05 -6.69
C LYS A 109 11.16 -4.60 -6.03
N THR A 110 10.44 -5.45 -6.74
CA THR A 110 9.18 -6.00 -6.27
C THR A 110 9.19 -7.52 -6.35
N ILE A 111 8.47 -8.15 -5.43
CA ILE A 111 8.20 -9.60 -5.45
C ILE A 111 6.70 -9.77 -5.28
N CYS A 112 6.07 -10.45 -6.25
CA CYS A 112 4.65 -10.76 -6.18
C CYS A 112 4.45 -12.11 -5.50
N THR A 113 3.67 -12.15 -4.43
CA THR A 113 3.44 -13.38 -3.67
C THR A 113 2.71 -14.44 -4.48
N ILE A 114 1.89 -14.03 -5.46
CA ILE A 114 1.21 -14.97 -6.35
C ILE A 114 2.23 -15.83 -7.10
N GLU A 115 3.22 -15.19 -7.70
CA GLU A 115 4.27 -15.88 -8.46
C GLU A 115 5.14 -16.73 -7.54
N THR A 116 5.54 -16.17 -6.40
CA THR A 116 6.40 -16.85 -5.43
C THR A 116 5.74 -18.12 -4.91
N VAL A 117 4.48 -18.04 -4.53
CA VAL A 117 3.73 -19.22 -4.03
C VAL A 117 3.61 -20.27 -5.12
N SER A 118 3.38 -19.84 -6.37
CA SER A 118 3.23 -20.74 -7.51
C SER A 118 4.49 -21.58 -7.77
N TYR A 119 5.67 -20.99 -7.63
CA TYR A 119 6.93 -21.64 -8.00
C TYR A 119 7.69 -22.26 -6.84
N THR A 120 7.60 -21.67 -5.66
CA THR A 120 8.47 -22.06 -4.55
C THR A 120 7.74 -22.60 -3.36
N HIS A 121 6.42 -22.54 -3.33
CA HIS A 121 5.60 -22.91 -2.18
C HIS A 121 6.03 -22.19 -0.90
N LEU A 122 6.55 -20.99 -1.05
CA LEU A 122 7.04 -20.21 0.05
C LEU A 122 5.89 -19.68 0.88
N THR A 123 5.97 -19.88 2.21
CA THR A 123 5.00 -19.27 3.12
C THR A 123 5.52 -17.90 3.49
N LEU A 124 4.79 -16.87 3.11
CA LEU A 124 5.15 -15.50 3.41
C LEU A 124 4.25 -14.94 4.51
N PRO A 125 4.76 -14.03 5.35
CA PRO A 125 3.91 -13.37 6.33
C PRO A 125 2.75 -12.66 5.64
N THR A 126 1.56 -12.88 6.14
CA THR A 126 0.36 -12.18 5.67
C THR A 126 -0.20 -11.38 6.82
N ARG A 127 -0.94 -10.38 6.48
CA ARG A 127 -1.65 -9.62 7.50
C ARG A 127 -2.90 -10.34 7.95
#